data_b1e4148b0ea633f19f416d3763e6f96a
#
_entry.id   b1e4148b0ea633f19f416d3763e6f96a
#
_cell.length_a   1.000
_cell.length_b   1.000
_cell.length_c   1.000
_cell.angle_alpha   90.00
_cell.angle_beta   90.00
_cell.angle_gamma   90.00
#
_symmetry.space_group_name_H-M   'P 1'
#
loop_
_entity.id
_entity.type
_entity.pdbx_description
1 polymer ?
#
loop_
_entity_poly.entity_id
_entity_poly.type
_entity_poly.pdbx_seq_one_letter_code
_entity_poly.pdbx_strand_id
1 'polypeptide(L)'
;MTSKTIALTGAEIRADYSGGTNAWLRNDGATTVYASAAPGVTAGADGVVSIPAGQAAAIYGACGAVYLLGTTGSVQLVGSDYTACPFKTAALGGSGADSVARAAIEAHAADTDIHVTADEKAYWNTLSGKNELDNPDFRVNQRGQNEYSTGYTVDRWYISTDKCKAAPETNGIRLTATATLTSNTHAFWQNNEFPLAPGKYTLSLNVLEVSGVWAARIRTVTAAGDYVDSYYTPRLQAGINSVTVDLSDSEYISAVSIGFNKGTEAGNSLKLAWAKLEGGSLATPFVPPDYAAELAKCQRFYQVRTTNDIDPLDIRPSMRTITDIKQVTGGYAYVAEL
;
A
#
# COMPACT_ATOMS: atom_id res chain seq x y z
N MET A 1 -30.99 38.36 5.90
CA MET A 1 -32.05 37.70 6.72
C MET A 1 -32.22 38.53 7.97
N THR A 2 -33.44 38.96 8.24
CA THR A 2 -33.77 39.71 9.47
C THR A 2 -34.31 38.73 10.48
N SER A 3 -33.71 38.67 11.67
CA SER A 3 -34.23 37.90 12.79
C SER A 3 -35.27 38.69 13.52
N LYS A 4 -36.32 38.04 13.99
CA LYS A 4 -37.38 38.64 14.84
C LYS A 4 -37.34 37.96 16.21
N THR A 5 -37.33 38.76 17.26
CA THR A 5 -37.40 38.25 18.64
C THR A 5 -38.85 38.18 19.08
N ILE A 6 -39.28 37.02 19.59
CA ILE A 6 -40.63 36.75 20.11
C ILE A 6 -40.53 36.53 21.60
N ALA A 7 -41.27 37.35 22.38
CA ALA A 7 -41.39 37.13 23.82
C ALA A 7 -42.45 36.06 24.10
N LEU A 8 -42.17 35.12 25.00
CA LEU A 8 -43.08 34.07 25.42
C LEU A 8 -43.90 34.47 26.62
N THR A 9 -45.18 34.11 26.64
CA THR A 9 -46.16 34.58 27.64
C THR A 9 -46.81 33.46 28.45
N GLY A 10 -46.45 32.20 28.20
CA GLY A 10 -47.10 31.03 28.80
C GLY A 10 -48.31 30.55 28.02
N ALA A 11 -48.82 31.31 27.05
CA ALA A 11 -49.83 30.91 26.09
C ALA A 11 -49.25 30.63 24.73
N GLU A 12 -49.98 29.91 23.89
CA GLU A 12 -49.60 29.69 22.50
C GLU A 12 -49.53 31.02 21.74
N ILE A 13 -48.46 31.26 21.05
CA ILE A 13 -48.18 32.46 20.25
C ILE A 13 -48.02 32.06 18.80
N ARG A 14 -48.80 32.69 17.91
CA ARG A 14 -48.54 32.64 16.47
C ARG A 14 -47.49 33.71 16.13
N ALA A 15 -46.40 33.29 15.48
CA ALA A 15 -45.33 34.18 15.03
C ALA A 15 -45.21 34.14 13.50
N ASP A 16 -45.62 35.25 12.85
CA ASP A 16 -45.47 35.38 11.40
C ASP A 16 -44.03 35.79 11.02
N TYR A 17 -43.56 35.25 9.94
CA TYR A 17 -42.23 35.54 9.38
C TYR A 17 -42.29 35.64 7.85
N SER A 18 -41.21 36.20 7.25
CA SER A 18 -41.06 36.31 5.81
C SER A 18 -39.64 35.79 5.43
N GLY A 19 -39.46 35.43 4.16
CA GLY A 19 -38.17 35.07 3.61
C GLY A 19 -37.89 33.58 3.55
N GLY A 20 -38.94 32.73 3.45
CA GLY A 20 -38.73 31.31 3.17
C GLY A 20 -39.91 30.44 3.60
N THR A 21 -39.90 29.19 3.20
CA THR A 21 -40.91 28.18 3.55
C THR A 21 -40.65 27.50 4.89
N ASN A 22 -39.45 27.66 5.44
CA ASN A 22 -39.04 27.06 6.70
C ASN A 22 -38.80 28.15 7.76
N ALA A 23 -39.10 27.84 9.01
CA ALA A 23 -38.78 28.68 10.16
C ALA A 23 -37.63 28.10 10.95
N TRP A 24 -36.61 28.95 11.20
CA TRP A 24 -35.57 28.63 12.13
C TRP A 24 -35.77 29.38 13.44
N LEU A 25 -35.72 28.65 14.52
CA LEU A 25 -35.99 29.14 15.88
C LEU A 25 -34.76 28.90 16.76
N ARG A 26 -34.38 29.91 17.52
CA ARG A 26 -33.38 29.76 18.60
C ARG A 26 -34.02 30.19 19.91
N ASN A 27 -34.01 29.30 20.88
CA ASN A 27 -34.53 29.58 22.22
C ASN A 27 -33.45 30.30 23.05
N ASP A 28 -33.61 31.58 23.26
CA ASP A 28 -32.75 32.42 24.10
C ASP A 28 -33.23 32.45 25.58
N GLY A 29 -34.31 31.74 25.91
CA GLY A 29 -34.83 31.62 27.26
C GLY A 29 -34.20 30.50 28.07
N ALA A 30 -34.60 30.41 29.33
CA ALA A 30 -34.10 29.42 30.29
C ALA A 30 -34.89 28.14 30.34
N THR A 31 -36.08 28.09 29.71
CA THR A 31 -36.98 26.93 29.69
C THR A 31 -37.16 26.39 28.28
N THR A 32 -37.58 25.12 28.18
CA THR A 32 -37.85 24.51 26.86
C THR A 32 -39.04 25.21 26.19
N VAL A 33 -38.90 25.47 24.90
CA VAL A 33 -39.96 25.98 24.02
C VAL A 33 -40.39 24.87 23.09
N TYR A 34 -41.68 24.83 22.83
CA TYR A 34 -42.30 23.91 21.88
C TYR A 34 -42.78 24.70 20.67
N ALA A 35 -42.57 24.17 19.49
CA ALA A 35 -42.88 24.86 18.24
C ALA A 35 -43.53 23.90 17.22
N SER A 36 -44.46 24.41 16.45
CA SER A 36 -45.15 23.67 15.37
C SER A 36 -45.42 24.56 14.17
N ALA A 37 -45.61 23.97 13.00
CA ALA A 37 -46.16 24.62 11.81
C ALA A 37 -47.70 24.83 11.85
N ALA A 38 -48.38 24.19 12.78
CA ALA A 38 -49.84 24.27 12.94
C ALA A 38 -50.23 24.74 14.37
N PRO A 39 -51.41 25.32 14.57
CA PRO A 39 -51.90 25.70 15.89
C PRO A 39 -52.19 24.48 16.77
N GLY A 40 -52.27 24.69 18.08
CA GLY A 40 -52.53 23.63 19.06
C GLY A 40 -51.27 22.98 19.60
N VAL A 41 -50.20 23.76 19.83
CA VAL A 41 -48.90 23.27 20.32
C VAL A 41 -49.05 22.63 21.70
N THR A 42 -48.76 21.34 21.77
CA THR A 42 -48.76 20.56 23.01
C THR A 42 -47.46 19.81 23.14
N ALA A 43 -46.81 19.87 24.30
CA ALA A 43 -45.55 19.18 24.55
C ALA A 43 -45.70 17.67 24.28
N GLY A 44 -44.78 17.12 23.45
CA GLY A 44 -44.79 15.70 23.10
C GLY A 44 -45.79 15.25 22.05
N ALA A 45 -46.59 16.16 21.47
CA ALA A 45 -47.49 15.81 20.37
C ALA A 45 -46.73 15.66 19.05
N ASP A 46 -47.30 14.86 18.13
CA ASP A 46 -46.74 14.69 16.78
C ASP A 46 -46.67 16.03 16.04
N GLY A 47 -45.56 16.27 15.36
CA GLY A 47 -45.28 17.50 14.62
C GLY A 47 -44.88 18.70 15.49
N VAL A 48 -44.75 18.51 16.79
CA VAL A 48 -44.26 19.53 17.72
C VAL A 48 -42.78 19.33 18.03
N VAL A 49 -41.98 20.34 17.75
CA VAL A 49 -40.54 20.33 17.99
C VAL A 49 -40.25 20.94 19.37
N SER A 50 -39.51 20.24 20.20
CA SER A 50 -38.98 20.68 21.48
C SER A 50 -37.64 21.40 21.28
N ILE A 51 -37.54 22.64 21.78
CA ILE A 51 -36.31 23.46 21.66
C ILE A 51 -35.82 23.80 23.08
N PRO A 52 -34.86 23.06 23.61
CA PRO A 52 -34.26 23.36 24.92
C PRO A 52 -33.62 24.76 24.97
N ALA A 53 -33.38 25.25 26.17
CA ALA A 53 -32.71 26.53 26.42
C ALA A 53 -31.39 26.61 25.67
N GLY A 54 -31.14 27.71 24.96
CA GLY A 54 -29.92 27.95 24.18
C GLY A 54 -29.80 27.17 22.86
N GLN A 55 -30.76 26.30 22.53
CA GLN A 55 -30.78 25.49 21.32
C GLN A 55 -31.54 26.16 20.17
N ALA A 56 -31.27 25.67 18.94
CA ALA A 56 -32.01 26.06 17.75
C ALA A 56 -32.59 24.85 17.05
N ALA A 57 -33.76 25.05 16.42
CA ALA A 57 -34.41 24.02 15.61
C ALA A 57 -35.05 24.61 14.35
N ALA A 58 -35.28 23.77 13.36
CA ALA A 58 -36.02 24.12 12.16
C ALA A 58 -37.46 23.53 12.22
N ILE A 59 -38.42 24.33 11.81
CA ILE A 59 -39.77 23.87 11.49
C ILE A 59 -39.93 23.93 9.98
N TYR A 60 -39.92 22.78 9.37
CA TYR A 60 -40.01 22.68 7.92
C TYR A 60 -41.46 22.84 7.45
N GLY A 61 -41.65 23.51 6.33
CA GLY A 61 -42.95 23.70 5.72
C GLY A 61 -43.91 24.61 6.50
N ALA A 62 -43.42 25.47 7.39
CA ALA A 62 -44.24 26.36 8.20
C ALA A 62 -44.89 27.50 7.41
N CYS A 63 -44.51 27.73 6.15
CA CYS A 63 -45.16 28.60 5.17
C CYS A 63 -45.55 29.97 5.68
N GLY A 64 -44.66 30.67 6.39
CA GLY A 64 -44.83 32.07 6.83
C GLY A 64 -45.34 32.26 8.25
N ALA A 65 -45.71 31.20 8.99
CA ALA A 65 -46.07 31.29 10.39
C ALA A 65 -45.62 30.05 11.16
N VAL A 66 -45.23 30.25 12.43
CA VAL A 66 -45.02 29.17 13.40
C VAL A 66 -45.81 29.46 14.67
N TYR A 67 -46.18 28.41 15.38
CA TYR A 67 -46.85 28.46 16.65
C TYR A 67 -45.91 28.04 17.76
N LEU A 68 -45.80 28.85 18.82
CA LEU A 68 -44.85 28.69 19.89
C LEU A 68 -45.53 28.59 21.23
N LEU A 69 -45.09 27.68 22.08
CA LEU A 69 -45.54 27.56 23.47
C LEU A 69 -44.32 27.49 24.38
N GLY A 70 -44.22 28.41 25.33
CA GLY A 70 -43.17 28.46 26.33
C GLY A 70 -43.58 29.37 27.47
N THR A 71 -43.12 29.07 28.69
CA THR A 71 -43.59 29.77 29.92
C THR A 71 -42.99 31.16 30.04
N THR A 72 -41.72 31.34 29.79
CA THR A 72 -41.02 32.64 29.89
C THR A 72 -39.78 32.65 28.96
N GLY A 73 -39.33 33.84 28.61
CA GLY A 73 -38.13 34.02 27.80
C GLY A 73 -38.42 34.57 26.40
N SER A 74 -37.48 34.39 25.50
CA SER A 74 -37.61 34.82 24.11
C SER A 74 -37.06 33.81 23.13
N VAL A 75 -37.61 33.84 21.92
CA VAL A 75 -37.18 33.04 20.80
C VAL A 75 -36.81 33.96 19.66
N GLN A 76 -35.68 33.70 19.02
CA GLN A 76 -35.35 34.33 17.75
C GLN A 76 -35.90 33.49 16.61
N LEU A 77 -36.56 34.14 15.67
CA LEU A 77 -37.22 33.54 14.52
C LEU A 77 -36.61 34.11 13.22
N VAL A 78 -36.22 33.23 12.32
CA VAL A 78 -35.75 33.56 10.96
C VAL A 78 -36.44 32.68 9.94
N GLY A 79 -37.03 33.28 8.92
CA GLY A 79 -37.54 32.55 7.74
C GLY A 79 -36.37 32.24 6.76
N SER A 80 -36.39 31.05 6.20
CA SER A 80 -35.36 30.61 5.25
C SER A 80 -35.82 29.47 4.35
N ASP A 81 -35.39 29.49 3.11
CA ASP A 81 -35.53 28.32 2.22
C ASP A 81 -34.35 27.34 2.34
N TYR A 82 -33.34 27.71 3.12
CA TYR A 82 -32.19 26.84 3.34
C TYR A 82 -32.43 25.79 4.40
N THR A 83 -31.87 24.60 4.20
CA THR A 83 -31.87 23.52 5.18
C THR A 83 -30.82 23.69 6.28
N ALA A 84 -29.82 24.57 6.08
CA ALA A 84 -28.78 24.86 7.07
C ALA A 84 -29.23 25.94 8.06
N CYS A 85 -28.94 25.77 9.35
CA CYS A 85 -29.26 26.70 10.40
C CYS A 85 -28.68 28.09 10.14
N PRO A 86 -29.54 29.15 10.02
CA PRO A 86 -29.07 30.49 9.72
C PRO A 86 -28.49 31.22 10.93
N PHE A 87 -28.69 30.69 12.13
CA PHE A 87 -28.03 31.24 13.31
C PHE A 87 -26.57 30.86 13.27
N LYS A 88 -25.68 31.87 13.31
CA LYS A 88 -24.28 31.59 13.59
C LYS A 88 -24.25 30.85 14.92
N THR A 89 -23.84 29.58 14.89
CA THR A 89 -23.46 28.89 16.10
C THR A 89 -22.38 29.75 16.76
N ALA A 90 -22.74 30.52 17.78
CA ALA A 90 -21.79 30.74 18.86
C ALA A 90 -21.30 29.34 19.15
N ALA A 91 -20.00 29.12 19.02
CA ALA A 91 -19.41 27.80 19.09
C ALA A 91 -20.25 26.95 20.06
N LEU A 92 -20.66 25.75 19.66
CA LEU A 92 -21.28 24.77 20.56
C LEU A 92 -20.21 24.38 21.61
N GLY A 93 -19.75 25.39 22.36
CA GLY A 93 -19.04 25.32 23.62
C GLY A 93 -20.02 25.15 24.76
N GLY A 94 -21.21 24.68 24.43
CA GLY A 94 -22.14 24.22 25.43
C GLY A 94 -21.61 22.96 26.06
N SER A 95 -21.41 23.04 27.38
CA SER A 95 -21.16 21.91 28.29
C SER A 95 -22.28 20.86 28.29
N GLY A 96 -23.11 20.81 27.25
CA GLY A 96 -24.17 19.87 26.97
C GLY A 96 -23.95 19.05 25.70
N ALA A 97 -22.83 19.16 25.01
CA ALA A 97 -22.44 18.14 24.05
C ALA A 97 -22.28 16.84 24.84
N ASP A 98 -23.00 15.83 24.42
CA ASP A 98 -23.00 14.51 25.02
C ASP A 98 -21.56 14.06 25.31
N SER A 99 -21.16 14.20 26.59
CA SER A 99 -19.80 13.88 27.03
C SER A 99 -19.52 12.37 26.84
N VAL A 100 -20.57 11.57 26.84
CA VAL A 100 -20.49 10.12 26.61
C VAL A 100 -20.22 9.85 25.14
N ALA A 101 -20.93 10.52 24.22
CA ALA A 101 -20.67 10.40 22.79
C ALA A 101 -19.28 10.92 22.41
N ARG A 102 -18.85 12.03 23.01
CA ARG A 102 -17.50 12.56 22.79
C ARG A 102 -16.41 11.62 23.31
N ALA A 103 -16.57 11.12 24.53
CA ALA A 103 -15.64 10.14 25.09
C ALA A 103 -15.62 8.84 24.28
N ALA A 104 -16.76 8.41 23.75
CA ALA A 104 -16.82 7.25 22.87
C ALA A 104 -16.12 7.50 21.52
N ILE A 105 -16.25 8.70 20.94
CA ILE A 105 -15.53 9.09 19.72
C ILE A 105 -14.03 9.19 19.98
N GLU A 106 -13.62 9.77 21.11
CA GLU A 106 -12.20 9.88 21.50
C GLU A 106 -11.61 8.49 21.77
N ALA A 107 -12.33 7.62 22.47
CA ALA A 107 -11.95 6.23 22.70
C ALA A 107 -11.84 5.45 21.38
N HIS A 108 -12.79 5.61 20.47
CA HIS A 108 -12.76 5.00 19.14
C HIS A 108 -11.59 5.52 18.29
N ALA A 109 -11.32 6.84 18.32
CA ALA A 109 -10.19 7.43 17.61
C ALA A 109 -8.81 7.01 18.20
N ALA A 110 -8.76 6.69 19.48
CA ALA A 110 -7.56 6.24 20.17
C ALA A 110 -7.36 4.71 20.09
N ASP A 111 -8.38 3.96 19.67
CA ASP A 111 -8.31 2.50 19.54
C ASP A 111 -7.56 2.13 18.26
N THR A 112 -6.29 1.75 18.43
CA THR A 112 -5.42 1.36 17.32
C THR A 112 -5.74 -0.03 16.78
N ASP A 113 -6.54 -0.83 17.49
CA ASP A 113 -6.85 -2.21 17.10
C ASP A 113 -8.03 -2.30 16.12
N ILE A 114 -8.87 -1.24 16.07
CA ILE A 114 -10.03 -1.16 15.17
C ILE A 114 -9.82 -0.25 13.97
N HIS A 115 -8.76 0.54 13.96
CA HIS A 115 -8.39 1.39 12.82
C HIS A 115 -7.23 0.80 12.06
N VAL A 116 -7.38 0.71 10.74
CA VAL A 116 -6.27 0.38 9.85
C VAL A 116 -5.24 1.51 9.95
N THR A 117 -4.07 1.19 10.47
CA THR A 117 -2.93 2.10 10.53
C THR A 117 -2.47 2.52 9.13
N ALA A 118 -1.72 3.61 9.03
CA ALA A 118 -1.11 4.02 7.76
C ALA A 118 -0.23 2.89 7.16
N ASP A 119 0.46 2.14 8.02
CA ASP A 119 1.33 1.03 7.62
C ASP A 119 0.53 -0.18 7.14
N GLU A 120 -0.57 -0.55 7.82
CA GLU A 120 -1.47 -1.61 7.35
C GLU A 120 -2.16 -1.23 6.04
N LYS A 121 -2.58 0.02 5.88
CA LYS A 121 -3.14 0.50 4.62
C LYS A 121 -2.09 0.49 3.50
N ALA A 122 -0.85 0.89 3.77
CA ALA A 122 0.26 0.76 2.86
C ALA A 122 0.53 -0.72 2.56
N TYR A 123 0.56 -1.58 3.57
CA TYR A 123 0.68 -3.03 3.43
C TYR A 123 -0.43 -3.61 2.54
N TRP A 124 -1.69 -3.28 2.77
CA TRP A 124 -2.81 -3.78 1.96
C TRP A 124 -2.80 -3.22 0.53
N ASN A 125 -2.36 -2.00 0.34
CA ASN A 125 -2.13 -1.46 -1.01
C ASN A 125 -0.98 -2.18 -1.73
N THR A 126 -0.08 -2.83 -0.98
CA THR A 126 1.04 -3.62 -1.51
C THR A 126 0.78 -5.13 -1.49
N LEU A 127 -0.36 -5.61 -0.98
CA LEU A 127 -0.75 -7.04 -1.01
C LEU A 127 -0.89 -7.60 -2.43
N SER A 128 -0.95 -6.75 -3.43
CA SER A 128 -0.70 -7.09 -4.82
C SER A 128 0.79 -7.04 -5.19
N GLY A 129 1.67 -6.98 -4.20
CA GLY A 129 3.11 -6.79 -4.35
C GLY A 129 3.71 -7.76 -5.35
N LYS A 130 3.64 -7.32 -6.62
CA LYS A 130 4.29 -7.99 -7.72
C LYS A 130 5.75 -8.15 -7.36
N ASN A 131 6.23 -9.38 -7.39
CA ASN A 131 7.66 -9.59 -7.34
C ASN A 131 8.29 -9.11 -8.66
N GLU A 132 9.20 -8.16 -8.59
CA GLU A 132 9.90 -7.60 -9.74
C GLU A 132 11.04 -8.52 -10.25
N LEU A 133 11.36 -9.59 -9.49
CA LEU A 133 12.32 -10.61 -9.91
C LEU A 133 11.62 -11.72 -10.69
N ASP A 134 12.27 -12.20 -11.73
CA ASP A 134 11.87 -13.39 -12.46
C ASP A 134 12.53 -14.63 -11.85
N ASN A 135 11.86 -15.77 -11.94
CA ASN A 135 12.32 -17.04 -11.35
C ASN A 135 12.75 -16.87 -9.89
N PRO A 136 11.91 -16.28 -9.05
CA PRO A 136 12.29 -15.85 -7.72
C PRO A 136 12.51 -17.00 -6.73
N ASP A 137 11.99 -18.18 -7.03
CA ASP A 137 12.14 -19.43 -6.27
C ASP A 137 13.07 -20.44 -6.95
N PHE A 138 13.76 -20.01 -8.00
CA PHE A 138 14.81 -20.76 -8.70
C PHE A 138 14.37 -22.06 -9.38
N ARG A 139 13.05 -22.28 -9.54
CA ARG A 139 12.51 -23.55 -10.08
C ARG A 139 12.67 -23.70 -11.59
N VAL A 140 12.72 -22.59 -12.33
CA VAL A 140 12.89 -22.64 -13.78
C VAL A 140 14.36 -22.83 -14.10
N ASN A 141 14.71 -23.99 -14.65
CA ASN A 141 16.06 -24.38 -14.98
C ASN A 141 16.10 -25.06 -16.37
N GLN A 142 15.88 -24.30 -17.44
CA GLN A 142 15.85 -24.82 -18.80
C GLN A 142 17.23 -25.34 -19.27
N ARG A 143 18.32 -24.90 -18.64
CA ARG A 143 19.67 -25.39 -18.91
C ARG A 143 19.92 -26.80 -18.34
N GLY A 144 19.13 -27.21 -17.35
CA GLY A 144 19.11 -28.58 -16.82
C GLY A 144 20.38 -29.05 -16.13
N GLN A 145 21.29 -28.12 -15.76
CA GLN A 145 22.52 -28.49 -15.06
C GLN A 145 22.26 -28.60 -13.55
N ASN A 146 23.01 -29.50 -12.90
CA ASN A 146 22.97 -29.69 -11.46
C ASN A 146 23.88 -28.72 -10.69
N GLU A 147 24.87 -28.15 -11.37
CA GLU A 147 25.80 -27.17 -10.80
C GLU A 147 26.27 -26.20 -11.89
N TYR A 148 26.43 -24.94 -11.52
CA TYR A 148 26.90 -23.86 -12.35
C TYR A 148 28.08 -23.17 -11.67
N SER A 149 29.14 -22.84 -12.42
CA SER A 149 30.35 -22.15 -11.89
C SER A 149 30.60 -20.79 -12.52
N THR A 150 29.92 -20.43 -13.59
CA THR A 150 30.03 -19.15 -14.29
C THR A 150 28.85 -18.93 -15.23
N GLY A 151 28.56 -17.67 -15.54
CA GLY A 151 27.53 -17.29 -16.50
C GLY A 151 26.11 -17.53 -15.98
N TYR A 152 25.17 -17.66 -16.91
CA TYR A 152 23.77 -17.92 -16.55
C TYR A 152 23.59 -19.33 -15.98
N THR A 153 22.82 -19.38 -14.90
CA THR A 153 22.58 -20.59 -14.11
C THR A 153 21.14 -21.10 -14.31
N VAL A 154 20.33 -21.18 -13.24
CA VAL A 154 18.88 -21.23 -13.38
C VAL A 154 18.42 -19.97 -14.10
N ASP A 155 17.31 -20.07 -14.84
CA ASP A 155 16.89 -18.97 -15.72
C ASP A 155 16.84 -17.61 -15.01
N ARG A 156 17.27 -16.57 -15.71
CA ARG A 156 17.39 -15.17 -15.26
C ARG A 156 18.52 -14.88 -14.26
N TRP A 157 19.09 -15.87 -13.61
CA TRP A 157 20.17 -15.70 -12.63
C TRP A 157 21.53 -16.09 -13.20
N TYR A 158 22.56 -15.31 -12.89
CA TYR A 158 23.90 -15.59 -13.38
C TYR A 158 24.98 -15.43 -12.29
N ILE A 159 26.08 -16.14 -12.48
CA ILE A 159 27.30 -16.03 -11.67
C ILE A 159 28.30 -15.15 -12.40
N SER A 160 28.75 -14.08 -11.72
CA SER A 160 29.69 -13.09 -12.25
C SER A 160 31.16 -13.33 -11.83
N THR A 161 31.45 -14.41 -11.10
CA THR A 161 32.78 -14.68 -10.53
C THR A 161 33.10 -16.19 -10.53
N ASP A 162 34.35 -16.54 -10.67
CA ASP A 162 34.88 -17.89 -10.51
C ASP A 162 34.95 -18.38 -9.05
N LYS A 163 34.61 -17.48 -8.09
CA LYS A 163 34.66 -17.76 -6.64
C LYS A 163 33.36 -18.26 -6.07
N CYS A 164 32.37 -18.54 -6.91
CA CYS A 164 31.07 -19.02 -6.50
C CYS A 164 30.57 -20.14 -7.41
N LYS A 165 29.88 -21.10 -6.84
CA LYS A 165 29.07 -22.08 -7.56
C LYS A 165 27.62 -21.96 -7.13
N ALA A 166 26.70 -22.27 -8.04
CA ALA A 166 25.26 -22.35 -7.75
C ALA A 166 24.77 -23.75 -8.13
N ALA A 167 24.05 -24.39 -7.23
CA ALA A 167 23.42 -25.70 -7.44
C ALA A 167 21.92 -25.60 -7.13
N PRO A 168 21.04 -25.85 -8.13
CA PRO A 168 19.62 -26.04 -7.86
C PRO A 168 19.42 -27.23 -6.90
N GLU A 169 18.63 -27.02 -5.87
CA GLU A 169 18.28 -28.05 -4.90
C GLU A 169 16.75 -28.08 -4.69
N THR A 170 16.29 -29.12 -4.01
CA THR A 170 14.91 -29.17 -3.56
C THR A 170 14.60 -27.95 -2.69
N ASN A 171 13.57 -27.20 -3.08
CA ASN A 171 13.11 -25.97 -2.42
C ASN A 171 14.12 -24.80 -2.45
N GLY A 172 14.86 -24.62 -3.55
CA GLY A 172 15.67 -23.44 -3.73
C GLY A 172 16.98 -23.64 -4.47
N ILE A 173 17.94 -22.79 -4.15
CA ILE A 173 19.28 -22.81 -4.73
C ILE A 173 20.34 -22.71 -3.64
N ARG A 174 21.44 -23.47 -3.79
CA ARG A 174 22.63 -23.37 -2.95
C ARG A 174 23.73 -22.63 -3.68
N LEU A 175 24.24 -21.58 -3.04
CA LEU A 175 25.46 -20.87 -3.45
C LEU A 175 26.61 -21.33 -2.56
N THR A 176 27.76 -21.64 -3.15
CA THR A 176 28.94 -22.12 -2.41
C THR A 176 30.17 -21.32 -2.81
N ALA A 177 30.89 -20.80 -1.84
CA ALA A 177 32.20 -20.16 -2.06
C ALA A 177 33.24 -21.20 -2.46
N THR A 178 33.95 -21.00 -3.58
CA THR A 178 34.99 -21.90 -4.09
C THR A 178 36.38 -21.54 -3.63
N ALA A 179 36.52 -20.35 -3.04
CA ALA A 179 37.79 -19.85 -2.51
C ALA A 179 37.56 -19.02 -1.24
N THR A 180 38.56 -18.92 -0.37
CA THR A 180 38.57 -17.99 0.75
C THR A 180 38.69 -16.56 0.25
N LEU A 181 37.81 -15.66 0.73
CA LEU A 181 37.73 -14.32 0.21
C LEU A 181 38.54 -13.31 1.00
N THR A 182 39.30 -12.52 0.29
CA THR A 182 40.07 -11.39 0.81
C THR A 182 39.36 -10.05 0.66
N SER A 183 38.29 -10.01 -0.14
CA SER A 183 37.45 -8.83 -0.40
C SER A 183 35.99 -9.21 -0.55
N ASN A 184 35.10 -8.26 -0.43
CA ASN A 184 33.69 -8.47 -0.73
C ASN A 184 33.47 -8.75 -2.22
N THR A 185 32.63 -9.72 -2.52
CA THR A 185 32.36 -10.16 -3.90
C THR A 185 30.85 -10.35 -4.09
N HIS A 186 30.31 -9.74 -5.14
CA HIS A 186 28.93 -9.98 -5.57
C HIS A 186 28.97 -11.10 -6.60
N ALA A 187 28.29 -12.18 -6.32
CA ALA A 187 28.49 -13.42 -7.05
C ALA A 187 27.30 -13.82 -7.90
N PHE A 188 26.12 -13.71 -7.34
CA PHE A 188 24.89 -14.23 -7.94
C PHE A 188 23.91 -13.09 -8.18
N TRP A 189 23.51 -12.86 -9.44
CA TRP A 189 22.85 -11.65 -9.91
C TRP A 189 21.58 -11.95 -10.69
N GLN A 190 20.65 -11.00 -10.59
CA GLN A 190 19.60 -10.81 -11.59
C GLN A 190 19.56 -9.32 -12.00
N ASN A 191 19.71 -9.07 -13.29
CA ASN A 191 19.47 -7.75 -13.86
C ASN A 191 17.99 -7.60 -14.23
N ASN A 192 17.45 -6.43 -13.96
CA ASN A 192 16.12 -6.05 -14.47
C ASN A 192 16.21 -5.79 -15.97
N GLU A 193 15.17 -6.18 -16.72
CA GLU A 193 15.08 -5.87 -18.16
C GLU A 193 15.06 -4.36 -18.39
N PHE A 194 14.32 -3.66 -17.52
CA PHE A 194 14.30 -2.19 -17.44
C PHE A 194 14.58 -1.79 -16.00
N PRO A 195 15.36 -0.70 -15.77
CA PRO A 195 15.53 -0.18 -14.43
C PRO A 195 14.18 0.21 -13.81
N LEU A 196 13.95 -0.18 -12.55
CA LEU A 196 12.73 0.17 -11.84
C LEU A 196 12.78 1.64 -11.44
N ALA A 197 11.64 2.31 -11.59
CA ALA A 197 11.49 3.75 -11.32
C ALA A 197 11.81 4.12 -9.87
N PRO A 198 12.12 5.41 -9.59
CA PRO A 198 12.26 5.93 -8.24
C PRO A 198 11.08 5.57 -7.33
N GLY A 199 11.34 5.39 -6.04
CA GLY A 199 10.32 5.04 -5.05
C GLY A 199 10.84 4.14 -3.94
N LYS A 200 9.94 3.66 -3.11
CA LYS A 200 10.27 2.72 -2.04
C LYS A 200 10.21 1.29 -2.51
N TYR A 201 11.24 0.53 -2.18
CA TYR A 201 11.34 -0.89 -2.50
C TYR A 201 11.88 -1.68 -1.32
N THR A 202 11.40 -2.90 -1.18
CA THR A 202 11.92 -3.86 -0.20
C THR A 202 12.40 -5.11 -0.93
N LEU A 203 13.68 -5.45 -0.72
CA LEU A 203 14.25 -6.73 -1.09
C LEU A 203 14.16 -7.65 0.12
N SER A 204 13.55 -8.82 -0.03
CA SER A 204 13.48 -9.86 0.98
C SER A 204 13.95 -11.21 0.43
N LEU A 205 14.55 -12.02 1.31
CA LEU A 205 15.07 -13.34 0.98
C LEU A 205 14.71 -14.31 2.12
N ASN A 206 14.38 -15.55 1.75
CA ASN A 206 14.28 -16.62 2.72
C ASN A 206 15.52 -17.49 2.66
N VAL A 207 16.32 -17.43 3.71
CA VAL A 207 17.55 -18.21 3.87
C VAL A 207 17.23 -19.48 4.66
N LEU A 208 17.43 -20.62 4.03
CA LEU A 208 17.24 -21.93 4.67
C LEU A 208 18.45 -22.33 5.49
N GLU A 209 19.64 -22.13 4.93
CA GLU A 209 20.91 -22.49 5.55
C GLU A 209 21.96 -21.42 5.21
N VAL A 210 22.85 -21.11 6.13
CA VAL A 210 23.94 -20.17 5.91
C VAL A 210 25.19 -20.54 6.72
N SER A 211 26.35 -20.54 6.06
CA SER A 211 27.66 -20.54 6.68
C SER A 211 28.55 -19.48 5.99
N GLY A 212 29.43 -18.85 6.74
CA GLY A 212 30.22 -17.71 6.23
C GLY A 212 29.45 -16.37 6.34
N VAL A 213 29.91 -15.37 5.64
CA VAL A 213 29.37 -14.00 5.71
C VAL A 213 28.78 -13.60 4.37
N TRP A 214 27.45 -13.62 4.27
CA TRP A 214 26.71 -13.30 3.06
C TRP A 214 25.86 -12.06 3.25
N ALA A 215 25.62 -11.32 2.14
CA ALA A 215 24.71 -10.20 2.07
C ALA A 215 24.01 -10.16 0.71
N ALA A 216 22.79 -9.65 0.68
CA ALA A 216 22.12 -9.28 -0.56
C ALA A 216 22.22 -7.78 -0.79
N ARG A 217 22.05 -7.35 -2.04
CA ARG A 217 22.23 -5.97 -2.47
C ARG A 217 21.21 -5.59 -3.54
N ILE A 218 20.71 -4.37 -3.42
CA ILE A 218 20.03 -3.66 -4.50
C ILE A 218 21.08 -2.74 -5.15
N ARG A 219 21.23 -2.82 -6.47
CA ARG A 219 22.10 -1.93 -7.25
C ARG A 219 21.28 -0.88 -7.95
N THR A 220 21.71 0.39 -7.84
CA THR A 220 21.03 1.50 -8.47
C THR A 220 21.91 2.20 -9.51
N VAL A 221 21.22 2.84 -10.46
CA VAL A 221 21.80 3.55 -11.59
C VAL A 221 21.03 4.84 -11.86
N THR A 222 21.61 5.77 -12.61
CA THR A 222 20.91 6.90 -13.20
C THR A 222 19.97 6.44 -14.33
N ALA A 223 19.12 7.33 -14.84
CA ALA A 223 18.33 7.06 -16.04
C ALA A 223 19.19 6.74 -17.29
N ALA A 224 20.43 7.21 -17.33
CA ALA A 224 21.40 6.88 -18.38
C ALA A 224 22.11 5.53 -18.18
N GLY A 225 21.90 4.87 -17.03
CA GLY A 225 22.51 3.58 -16.70
C GLY A 225 23.82 3.67 -15.92
N ASP A 226 24.27 4.88 -15.57
CA ASP A 226 25.49 5.05 -14.78
C ASP A 226 25.27 4.60 -13.34
N TYR A 227 26.24 3.93 -12.75
CA TYR A 227 26.18 3.48 -11.36
C TYR A 227 25.99 4.64 -10.39
N VAL A 228 25.05 4.51 -9.46
CA VAL A 228 24.81 5.48 -8.38
C VAL A 228 25.24 4.90 -7.05
N ASP A 229 24.55 3.87 -6.54
CA ASP A 229 24.81 3.31 -5.21
C ASP A 229 24.44 1.83 -5.11
N SER A 230 24.65 1.27 -3.93
CA SER A 230 24.27 -0.09 -3.57
C SER A 230 23.81 -0.16 -2.13
N TYR A 231 22.60 -0.68 -1.93
CA TYR A 231 21.97 -0.86 -0.62
C TYR A 231 22.04 -2.32 -0.21
N TYR A 232 22.55 -2.58 0.98
CA TYR A 232 22.85 -3.92 1.45
C TYR A 232 21.93 -4.36 2.57
N THR A 233 21.55 -5.64 2.58
CA THR A 233 21.01 -6.27 3.80
C THR A 233 22.07 -6.27 4.89
N PRO A 234 21.70 -6.37 6.16
CA PRO A 234 22.60 -6.90 7.19
C PRO A 234 23.16 -8.27 6.76
N ARG A 235 24.14 -8.77 7.51
CA ARG A 235 24.63 -10.14 7.31
C ARG A 235 23.45 -11.12 7.33
N LEU A 236 23.32 -11.91 6.28
CA LEU A 236 22.24 -12.88 6.14
C LEU A 236 22.29 -13.92 7.25
N GLN A 237 21.12 -14.22 7.80
CA GLN A 237 20.88 -15.25 8.83
C GLN A 237 19.81 -16.21 8.32
N ALA A 238 19.69 -17.40 8.92
CA ALA A 238 18.58 -18.29 8.60
C ALA A 238 17.23 -17.60 8.88
N GLY A 239 16.26 -17.82 8.01
CA GLY A 239 14.95 -17.18 8.04
C GLY A 239 14.84 -16.02 7.04
N ILE A 240 13.87 -15.13 7.30
CA ILE A 240 13.59 -13.98 6.44
C ILE A 240 14.58 -12.85 6.73
N ASN A 241 15.21 -12.36 5.69
CA ASN A 241 16.11 -11.19 5.72
C ASN A 241 15.57 -10.14 4.75
N SER A 242 15.68 -8.86 5.09
CA SER A 242 15.21 -7.79 4.20
C SER A 242 16.06 -6.53 4.31
N VAL A 243 15.97 -5.71 3.27
CA VAL A 243 16.42 -4.32 3.24
C VAL A 243 15.40 -3.49 2.47
N THR A 244 15.04 -2.34 3.04
CA THR A 244 14.18 -1.36 2.39
C THR A 244 15.00 -0.17 1.97
N VAL A 245 14.73 0.34 0.77
CA VAL A 245 15.35 1.54 0.21
C VAL A 245 14.27 2.56 -0.16
N ASP A 246 14.63 3.84 -0.05
CA ASP A 246 13.80 4.96 -0.50
C ASP A 246 14.62 5.73 -1.53
N LEU A 247 14.33 5.49 -2.81
CA LEU A 247 15.12 6.02 -3.92
C LEU A 247 14.68 7.43 -4.26
N SER A 248 15.67 8.30 -4.46
CA SER A 248 15.44 9.65 -4.99
C SER A 248 14.95 9.62 -6.44
N ASP A 249 14.39 10.74 -6.93
CA ASP A 249 13.82 10.87 -8.27
C ASP A 249 14.81 10.61 -9.44
N SER A 250 16.09 10.54 -9.15
CA SER A 250 17.15 10.28 -10.15
C SER A 250 17.76 8.89 -10.05
N GLU A 251 17.25 8.02 -9.19
CA GLU A 251 17.84 6.74 -8.84
C GLU A 251 16.90 5.59 -9.20
N TYR A 252 17.41 4.62 -9.97
CA TYR A 252 16.66 3.51 -10.56
C TYR A 252 17.29 2.18 -10.17
N ILE A 253 16.51 1.16 -9.82
CA ILE A 253 17.04 -0.18 -9.55
C ILE A 253 17.34 -0.89 -10.85
N SER A 254 18.62 -1.25 -11.05
CA SER A 254 19.08 -1.99 -12.22
C SER A 254 19.25 -3.48 -11.97
N ALA A 255 19.58 -3.89 -10.76
CA ALA A 255 19.84 -5.28 -10.43
C ALA A 255 19.71 -5.59 -8.94
N VAL A 256 19.51 -6.87 -8.66
CA VAL A 256 19.68 -7.46 -7.33
C VAL A 256 20.88 -8.42 -7.39
N SER A 257 21.67 -8.47 -6.33
CA SER A 257 22.74 -9.46 -6.23
C SER A 257 22.89 -10.02 -4.83
N ILE A 258 23.39 -11.24 -4.76
CA ILE A 258 23.73 -11.94 -3.53
C ILE A 258 25.23 -12.21 -3.60
N GLY A 259 25.93 -11.89 -2.53
CA GLY A 259 27.38 -12.01 -2.48
C GLY A 259 27.87 -12.41 -1.11
N PHE A 260 29.15 -12.60 -1.03
CA PHE A 260 29.83 -12.96 0.19
C PHE A 260 30.92 -11.94 0.52
N ASN A 261 31.11 -11.71 1.80
CA ASN A 261 32.01 -10.71 2.33
C ASN A 261 33.38 -11.33 2.67
N LYS A 262 34.34 -10.44 2.80
CA LYS A 262 35.68 -10.80 3.30
C LYS A 262 35.61 -11.69 4.53
N GLY A 263 36.40 -12.75 4.56
CA GLY A 263 36.44 -13.74 5.63
C GLY A 263 35.50 -14.94 5.41
N THR A 264 34.72 -14.98 4.33
CA THR A 264 34.05 -16.20 3.90
C THR A 264 35.08 -17.19 3.37
N GLU A 265 35.07 -18.42 3.88
CA GLU A 265 36.03 -19.45 3.51
C GLU A 265 35.51 -20.34 2.37
N ALA A 266 36.41 -20.99 1.66
CA ALA A 266 36.04 -22.00 0.68
C ALA A 266 35.18 -23.09 1.34
N GLY A 267 34.09 -23.48 0.66
CA GLY A 267 33.08 -24.43 1.17
C GLY A 267 31.95 -23.79 1.99
N ASN A 268 32.12 -22.54 2.44
CA ASN A 268 30.96 -21.85 3.05
C ASN A 268 29.83 -21.68 2.04
N SER A 269 28.59 -21.83 2.49
CA SER A 269 27.43 -21.83 1.59
C SER A 269 26.24 -21.07 2.14
N LEU A 270 25.37 -20.67 1.20
CA LEU A 270 24.08 -20.06 1.46
C LEU A 270 23.03 -20.82 0.66
N LYS A 271 21.98 -21.33 1.34
CA LYS A 271 20.82 -21.90 0.66
C LYS A 271 19.64 -20.95 0.75
N LEU A 272 19.10 -20.58 -0.40
CA LEU A 272 17.95 -19.69 -0.53
C LEU A 272 16.73 -20.47 -1.00
N ALA A 273 15.58 -20.27 -0.35
CA ALA A 273 14.31 -20.76 -0.85
C ALA A 273 13.75 -19.85 -1.94
N TRP A 274 13.86 -18.55 -1.74
CA TRP A 274 13.36 -17.54 -2.68
C TRP A 274 13.98 -16.16 -2.41
N ALA A 275 13.87 -15.28 -3.40
CA ALA A 275 14.13 -13.85 -3.31
C ALA A 275 12.94 -13.06 -3.83
N LYS A 276 12.64 -11.89 -3.23
CA LYS A 276 11.54 -11.03 -3.63
C LYS A 276 11.96 -9.57 -3.57
N LEU A 277 11.79 -8.87 -4.67
CA LEU A 277 11.89 -7.41 -4.75
C LEU A 277 10.49 -6.85 -5.02
N GLU A 278 10.00 -6.00 -4.16
CA GLU A 278 8.65 -5.45 -4.27
C GLU A 278 8.61 -3.97 -3.96
N GLY A 279 7.63 -3.25 -4.54
CA GLY A 279 7.37 -1.86 -4.19
C GLY A 279 6.81 -1.76 -2.77
N GLY A 280 7.21 -0.71 -2.04
CA GLY A 280 6.77 -0.46 -0.67
C GLY A 280 7.86 -0.66 0.38
N SER A 281 7.51 -0.35 1.64
CA SER A 281 8.43 -0.34 2.78
C SER A 281 8.37 -1.60 3.66
N LEU A 282 7.52 -2.57 3.32
CA LEU A 282 7.31 -3.80 4.10
C LEU A 282 7.59 -5.02 3.24
N ALA A 283 8.28 -6.01 3.83
CA ALA A 283 8.41 -7.33 3.25
C ALA A 283 7.09 -8.09 3.40
N THR A 284 6.35 -8.25 2.30
CA THR A 284 5.09 -9.00 2.30
C THR A 284 5.36 -10.51 2.14
N PRO A 285 4.44 -11.39 2.54
CA PRO A 285 4.61 -12.83 2.36
C PRO A 285 4.94 -13.20 0.92
N PHE A 286 5.86 -14.13 0.74
CA PHE A 286 6.16 -14.66 -0.59
C PHE A 286 5.06 -15.63 -1.04
N VAL A 287 4.51 -15.37 -2.20
CA VAL A 287 3.59 -16.28 -2.90
C VAL A 287 4.34 -16.85 -4.09
N PRO A 288 4.57 -18.17 -4.13
CA PRO A 288 5.22 -18.79 -5.27
C PRO A 288 4.45 -18.50 -6.56
N PRO A 289 5.12 -18.07 -7.64
CA PRO A 289 4.44 -17.83 -8.91
C PRO A 289 3.94 -19.14 -9.51
N ASP A 290 2.92 -19.03 -10.36
CA ASP A 290 2.53 -20.16 -11.24
C ASP A 290 3.71 -20.55 -12.13
N TYR A 291 4.02 -21.85 -12.18
CA TYR A 291 5.21 -22.33 -12.90
C TYR A 291 5.14 -22.05 -14.41
N ALA A 292 3.97 -22.22 -15.02
CA ALA A 292 3.84 -22.02 -16.47
C ALA A 292 3.97 -20.53 -16.83
N ALA A 293 3.38 -19.66 -16.02
CA ALA A 293 3.52 -18.20 -16.18
C ALA A 293 4.97 -17.76 -15.99
N GLU A 294 5.67 -18.32 -15.01
CA GLU A 294 7.07 -17.99 -14.74
C GLU A 294 8.01 -18.53 -15.81
N LEU A 295 7.78 -19.75 -16.28
CA LEU A 295 8.48 -20.31 -17.42
C LEU A 295 8.32 -19.42 -18.67
N ALA A 296 7.13 -18.94 -18.95
CA ALA A 296 6.88 -18.05 -20.09
C ALA A 296 7.67 -16.73 -19.99
N LYS A 297 7.81 -16.15 -18.78
CA LYS A 297 8.67 -14.99 -18.56
C LYS A 297 10.14 -15.32 -18.83
N CYS A 298 10.64 -16.44 -18.30
CA CYS A 298 12.02 -16.90 -18.52
C CYS A 298 12.31 -17.17 -20.00
N GLN A 299 11.34 -17.71 -20.73
CA GLN A 299 11.44 -17.98 -22.16
C GLN A 299 11.61 -16.73 -23.02
N ARG A 300 11.35 -15.54 -22.51
CA ARG A 300 11.71 -14.27 -23.18
C ARG A 300 13.23 -14.11 -23.34
N PHE A 301 14.02 -14.76 -22.49
CA PHE A 301 15.47 -14.60 -22.38
C PHE A 301 16.23 -15.85 -22.83
N TYR A 302 15.68 -17.02 -22.56
CA TYR A 302 16.32 -18.29 -22.90
C TYR A 302 15.27 -19.35 -23.19
N GLN A 303 15.45 -20.05 -24.34
CA GLN A 303 14.60 -21.18 -24.73
C GLN A 303 15.46 -22.32 -25.28
N VAL A 304 15.09 -23.57 -24.96
CA VAL A 304 15.63 -24.77 -25.58
C VAL A 304 14.58 -25.36 -26.49
N ARG A 305 14.96 -25.64 -27.77
CA ARG A 305 14.09 -26.24 -28.78
C ARG A 305 14.78 -27.47 -29.35
N THR A 306 14.00 -28.48 -29.73
CA THR A 306 14.51 -29.76 -30.24
C THR A 306 15.05 -29.65 -31.66
N THR A 307 14.63 -28.66 -32.45
CA THR A 307 15.08 -28.45 -33.83
C THR A 307 15.62 -27.02 -33.98
N ASN A 308 16.48 -26.84 -34.97
CA ASN A 308 16.99 -25.55 -35.37
C ASN A 308 16.18 -24.90 -36.52
N ASP A 309 15.21 -25.64 -37.10
CA ASP A 309 14.33 -25.19 -38.18
C ASP A 309 13.09 -24.44 -37.70
N ILE A 310 13.20 -23.74 -36.60
CA ILE A 310 12.12 -22.90 -36.12
C ILE A 310 12.16 -21.61 -36.91
N ASP A 311 11.08 -21.33 -37.64
CA ASP A 311 10.89 -19.99 -38.20
C ASP A 311 11.08 -18.96 -37.04
N PRO A 312 12.00 -18.00 -37.18
CA PRO A 312 12.15 -16.92 -36.22
C PRO A 312 10.83 -16.27 -35.83
N LEU A 313 9.80 -16.38 -36.65
CA LEU A 313 8.44 -15.93 -36.34
C LEU A 313 7.79 -16.74 -35.22
N ASP A 314 8.16 -17.99 -34.99
CA ASP A 314 7.57 -18.84 -33.95
C ASP A 314 8.03 -18.49 -32.54
N ILE A 315 9.22 -17.93 -32.41
CA ILE A 315 9.82 -17.58 -31.12
C ILE A 315 9.84 -16.08 -30.86
N ARG A 316 9.80 -15.23 -31.90
CA ARG A 316 9.81 -13.76 -31.77
C ARG A 316 8.72 -13.21 -30.85
N PRO A 317 7.48 -13.70 -30.84
CA PRO A 317 6.46 -13.20 -29.93
C PRO A 317 6.79 -13.43 -28.45
N SER A 318 7.59 -14.47 -28.15
CA SER A 318 7.93 -14.84 -26.77
C SER A 318 9.32 -14.35 -26.33
N MET A 319 10.24 -14.10 -27.28
CA MET A 319 11.62 -13.66 -26.96
C MET A 319 11.81 -12.15 -27.23
N ARG A 320 12.64 -11.50 -26.43
CA ARG A 320 12.96 -10.06 -26.59
C ARG A 320 13.85 -9.81 -27.84
N THR A 321 15.02 -10.34 -27.87
CA THR A 321 15.98 -10.24 -28.97
C THR A 321 16.91 -11.45 -28.89
N ILE A 322 16.98 -12.23 -29.95
CA ILE A 322 17.90 -13.38 -30.00
C ILE A 322 19.29 -12.85 -30.31
N THR A 323 20.20 -13.04 -29.38
CA THR A 323 21.60 -12.62 -29.52
C THR A 323 22.50 -13.77 -29.95
N ASP A 324 22.11 -15.01 -29.65
CA ASP A 324 22.91 -16.19 -29.96
C ASP A 324 22.04 -17.44 -30.08
N ILE A 325 22.49 -18.43 -30.87
CA ILE A 325 21.89 -19.74 -31.02
C ILE A 325 22.98 -20.77 -30.83
N LYS A 326 22.84 -21.64 -29.84
CA LYS A 326 23.86 -22.64 -29.48
C LYS A 326 23.29 -24.04 -29.56
N GLN A 327 24.06 -24.98 -30.11
CA GLN A 327 23.74 -26.39 -29.97
C GLN A 327 23.95 -26.82 -28.51
N VAL A 328 22.97 -27.50 -27.93
CA VAL A 328 22.98 -28.04 -26.58
C VAL A 328 22.49 -29.48 -26.58
N THR A 329 22.68 -30.19 -25.46
CA THR A 329 22.10 -31.51 -25.31
C THR A 329 20.58 -31.46 -25.45
N GLY A 330 20.02 -32.16 -26.40
CA GLY A 330 18.58 -32.20 -26.66
C GLY A 330 18.06 -31.16 -27.64
N GLY A 331 18.94 -30.33 -28.27
CA GLY A 331 18.49 -29.39 -29.29
C GLY A 331 19.33 -28.10 -29.41
N TYR A 332 18.66 -26.98 -29.54
CA TYR A 332 19.24 -25.66 -29.73
C TYR A 332 18.73 -24.72 -28.66
N ALA A 333 19.65 -23.98 -28.05
CA ALA A 333 19.35 -22.91 -27.12
C ALA A 333 19.30 -21.57 -27.87
N TYR A 334 18.21 -20.87 -27.75
CA TYR A 334 18.02 -19.50 -28.22
C TYR A 334 18.26 -18.55 -27.05
N VAL A 335 19.17 -17.62 -27.20
CA VAL A 335 19.67 -16.79 -26.11
C VAL A 335 19.33 -15.32 -26.39
N ALA A 336 18.68 -14.68 -25.44
CA ALA A 336 18.35 -13.25 -25.41
C ALA A 336 18.65 -12.64 -24.01
N GLU A 337 19.58 -13.21 -23.29
CA GLU A 337 19.96 -12.83 -21.93
C GLU A 337 20.53 -11.39 -21.85
N LEU A 338 20.47 -10.77 -20.65
CA LEU A 338 20.90 -9.39 -20.38
C LEU A 338 22.34 -9.31 -19.94
#